data_59b36d6a0ac0948739af6778a1f4bc19
#
_entry.id   59b36d6a0ac0948739af6778a1f4bc19
#
_cell.length_a   1.000
_cell.length_b   1.000
_cell.length_c   1.000
_cell.angle_alpha   90.00
_cell.angle_beta   90.00
_cell.angle_gamma   90.00
#
_symmetry.space_group_name_H-M   'P 1'
#
loop_
_entity.id
_entity.type
_entity.pdbx_description
1 polymer ?
#
loop_
_entity_poly.entity_id
_entity_poly.type
_entity_poly.pdbx_seq_one_letter_code
_entity_poly.pdbx_strand_id
1 'polypeptide(L)'
;MAPETKTSHGSQAEPPPHRAAGVAADPTSSRRGRSDSRRAPPANTAALDRAFARAVASKIEILNQPDMLNGESFGARVGLSRATVDNRRVAGKLLALDFGSKRGFRYPAWQAELIRDEPGRAAFEAVLRELAAVGPWSRYRFLIQASSVLGGRTPVAALEAGEFEAAQRAAGGWAQGEQGGG
;
A
#
# COMPACT_ATOMS: atom_id res chain seq x y z
N MET A 1 15.59 -33.27 42.68
CA MET A 1 14.75 -32.86 43.78
C MET A 1 13.52 -32.18 43.16
N ALA A 2 12.49 -32.95 42.91
CA ALA A 2 11.13 -32.46 42.74
C ALA A 2 10.53 -32.36 44.14
N PRO A 3 9.41 -31.66 44.34
CA PRO A 3 8.07 -32.18 44.07
C PRO A 3 7.09 -31.09 43.52
N GLU A 4 6.15 -31.50 42.65
CA GLU A 4 4.75 -31.93 42.89
C GLU A 4 3.85 -30.88 43.54
N THR A 5 2.81 -30.60 42.93
CA THR A 5 1.38 -30.97 42.80
C THR A 5 0.44 -29.86 43.22
N LYS A 6 -0.69 -29.67 42.51
CA LYS A 6 -2.09 -29.95 42.84
C LYS A 6 -3.05 -29.19 41.91
N THR A 7 -3.78 -29.84 41.07
CA THR A 7 -5.16 -30.35 41.06
C THR A 7 -6.17 -29.57 41.92
N SER A 8 -7.25 -29.08 41.30
CA SER A 8 -8.64 -29.21 41.75
C SER A 8 -9.58 -28.54 40.76
N HIS A 9 -10.46 -29.30 40.11
CA HIS A 9 -11.87 -29.51 40.36
C HIS A 9 -12.69 -28.21 40.18
N GLY A 10 -13.58 -28.06 39.25
CA GLY A 10 -14.76 -28.87 38.96
C GLY A 10 -15.99 -28.02 39.30
N SER A 11 -16.84 -27.78 38.36
CA SER A 11 -18.27 -27.81 38.66
C SER A 11 -19.08 -27.66 37.37
N GLN A 12 -19.72 -28.74 37.04
CA GLN A 12 -20.88 -28.80 36.16
C GLN A 12 -22.07 -28.17 36.86
N ALA A 13 -22.90 -27.47 36.14
CA ALA A 13 -24.29 -27.22 36.52
C ALA A 13 -25.17 -27.39 35.28
N GLU A 14 -25.99 -28.39 35.40
CA GLU A 14 -27.04 -28.88 34.50
C GLU A 14 -28.24 -27.92 34.47
N PRO A 15 -29.08 -27.93 33.40
CA PRO A 15 -30.27 -27.11 33.26
C PRO A 15 -31.52 -27.80 33.81
N PRO A 16 -32.55 -27.09 34.22
CA PRO A 16 -33.86 -27.69 34.57
C PRO A 16 -34.82 -27.72 33.36
N PRO A 17 -35.75 -28.66 33.33
CA PRO A 17 -36.63 -28.93 32.21
C PRO A 17 -38.04 -28.33 32.31
N HIS A 18 -38.67 -28.24 31.16
CA HIS A 18 -40.08 -28.34 30.80
C HIS A 18 -41.18 -27.50 31.51
N ARG A 19 -41.97 -26.85 30.70
CA ARG A 19 -43.40 -27.19 30.61
C ARG A 19 -44.07 -26.72 29.33
N ALA A 20 -44.76 -27.65 28.70
CA ALA A 20 -45.63 -27.46 27.56
C ALA A 20 -47.03 -26.97 27.99
N ALA A 21 -47.65 -26.20 27.11
CA ALA A 21 -49.08 -26.12 26.80
C ALA A 21 -49.19 -25.09 25.67
N GLY A 22 -49.53 -25.33 24.48
CA GLY A 22 -50.70 -25.96 23.92
C GLY A 22 -51.86 -24.96 23.81
N VAL A 23 -52.07 -24.34 22.66
CA VAL A 23 -53.41 -24.07 22.09
C VAL A 23 -53.29 -23.70 20.59
N ALA A 24 -54.19 -24.30 19.84
CA ALA A 24 -54.29 -24.32 18.41
C ALA A 24 -55.00 -23.13 17.78
N ALA A 25 -54.96 -23.16 16.45
CA ALA A 25 -55.81 -22.45 15.44
C ALA A 25 -55.40 -21.00 15.15
N ASP A 26 -55.29 -20.52 13.91
CA ASP A 26 -55.91 -20.86 12.62
C ASP A 26 -55.15 -20.20 11.45
N PRO A 27 -55.22 -20.70 10.21
CA PRO A 27 -54.44 -20.17 9.12
C PRO A 27 -55.29 -19.20 8.27
N THR A 28 -54.93 -17.94 8.27
CA THR A 28 -55.43 -17.07 7.18
C THR A 28 -54.40 -16.04 6.78
N SER A 29 -53.89 -16.24 5.57
CA SER A 29 -53.68 -15.18 4.59
C SER A 29 -52.73 -14.03 4.95
N SER A 30 -51.54 -14.05 4.42
CA SER A 30 -51.11 -13.03 3.47
C SER A 30 -49.72 -13.40 2.95
N ARG A 31 -49.68 -13.97 1.79
CA ARG A 31 -48.51 -13.92 0.90
C ARG A 31 -48.24 -12.43 0.61
N ARG A 32 -47.56 -11.74 1.48
CA ARG A 32 -46.89 -10.51 1.09
C ARG A 32 -45.53 -10.95 0.55
N GLY A 33 -45.42 -10.80 -0.77
CA GLY A 33 -44.19 -10.98 -1.50
C GLY A 33 -43.08 -10.24 -0.78
N ARG A 34 -42.07 -10.98 -0.35
CA ARG A 34 -40.74 -10.41 -0.13
C ARG A 34 -40.25 -10.02 -1.51
N SER A 35 -40.59 -8.80 -1.90
CA SER A 35 -39.83 -8.10 -2.94
C SER A 35 -38.41 -8.03 -2.37
N ASP A 36 -37.57 -8.91 -2.87
CA ASP A 36 -36.13 -8.88 -2.72
C ASP A 36 -35.65 -7.63 -3.48
N SER A 37 -35.88 -6.49 -2.83
CA SER A 37 -35.35 -5.21 -3.28
C SER A 37 -33.84 -5.28 -3.04
N ARG A 38 -33.13 -5.96 -3.94
CA ARG A 38 -31.72 -5.67 -4.19
C ARG A 38 -31.67 -4.24 -4.66
N ARG A 39 -31.71 -3.33 -3.70
CA ARG A 39 -31.50 -1.91 -3.93
C ARG A 39 -30.16 -1.77 -4.60
N ALA A 40 -30.14 -1.45 -5.89
CA ALA A 40 -28.92 -1.14 -6.59
C ALA A 40 -28.13 -0.13 -5.76
N PRO A 41 -26.81 -0.32 -5.58
CA PRO A 41 -26.00 0.63 -4.82
C PRO A 41 -26.21 2.03 -5.43
N PRO A 42 -26.22 3.09 -4.61
CA PRO A 42 -26.43 4.43 -5.11
C PRO A 42 -25.41 4.73 -6.22
N ALA A 43 -25.80 5.43 -7.25
CA ALA A 43 -25.00 5.70 -8.46
C ALA A 43 -23.58 6.20 -8.15
N ASN A 44 -23.40 6.88 -7.02
CA ASN A 44 -22.11 7.36 -6.52
C ASN A 44 -21.17 6.19 -6.10
N THR A 45 -21.70 5.14 -5.48
CA THR A 45 -20.91 3.96 -5.09
C THR A 45 -20.37 3.23 -6.32
N ALA A 46 -21.20 3.02 -7.35
CA ALA A 46 -20.77 2.39 -8.59
C ALA A 46 -19.72 3.22 -9.36
N ALA A 47 -19.78 4.55 -9.27
CA ALA A 47 -18.76 5.43 -9.85
C ALA A 47 -17.41 5.33 -9.10
N LEU A 48 -17.46 5.30 -7.77
CA LEU A 48 -16.29 5.12 -6.91
C LEU A 48 -15.64 3.75 -7.13
N ASP A 49 -16.44 2.66 -7.20
CA ASP A 49 -15.95 1.33 -7.47
C ASP A 49 -15.23 1.24 -8.82
N ARG A 50 -15.78 1.87 -9.86
CA ARG A 50 -15.14 1.95 -11.17
C ARG A 50 -13.85 2.78 -11.15
N ALA A 51 -13.82 3.88 -10.41
CA ALA A 51 -12.62 4.69 -10.26
C ALA A 51 -11.52 3.92 -9.52
N PHE A 52 -11.89 3.22 -8.44
CA PHE A 52 -10.99 2.36 -7.70
C PHE A 52 -10.43 1.22 -8.57
N ALA A 53 -11.31 0.52 -9.30
CA ALA A 53 -10.88 -0.56 -10.20
C ALA A 53 -9.89 -0.06 -11.27
N ARG A 54 -10.12 1.12 -11.85
CA ARG A 54 -9.17 1.74 -12.80
C ARG A 54 -7.83 2.06 -12.15
N ALA A 55 -7.84 2.64 -10.95
CA ALA A 55 -6.61 2.95 -10.22
C ALA A 55 -5.81 1.69 -9.90
N VAL A 56 -6.48 0.60 -9.51
CA VAL A 56 -5.87 -0.71 -9.30
C VAL A 56 -5.25 -1.25 -10.59
N ALA A 57 -5.99 -1.23 -11.69
CA ALA A 57 -5.52 -1.71 -12.99
C ALA A 57 -4.27 -0.95 -13.44
N SER A 58 -4.26 0.40 -13.35
CA SER A 58 -3.11 1.22 -13.70
C SER A 58 -1.88 0.90 -12.85
N LYS A 59 -2.04 0.65 -11.55
CA LYS A 59 -0.93 0.24 -10.68
C LYS A 59 -0.35 -1.12 -11.10
N ILE A 60 -1.21 -2.09 -11.44
CA ILE A 60 -0.78 -3.41 -11.93
C ILE A 60 -0.02 -3.27 -13.24
N GLU A 61 -0.50 -2.43 -14.15
CA GLU A 61 0.16 -2.16 -15.42
C GLU A 61 1.57 -1.59 -15.20
N ILE A 62 1.71 -0.59 -14.34
CA ILE A 62 3.02 -0.02 -13.97
C ILE A 62 3.95 -1.11 -13.42
N LEU A 63 3.49 -1.94 -12.48
CA LEU A 63 4.32 -2.99 -11.87
C LEU A 63 4.76 -4.10 -12.84
N ASN A 64 4.08 -4.23 -13.97
CA ASN A 64 4.40 -5.21 -15.01
C ASN A 64 5.29 -4.61 -16.13
N GLN A 65 5.65 -3.34 -16.07
CA GLN A 65 6.55 -2.73 -17.03
C GLN A 65 7.95 -3.34 -16.96
N PRO A 66 8.68 -3.45 -18.08
CA PRO A 66 10.02 -4.05 -18.10
C PRO A 66 11.06 -3.34 -17.23
N ASP A 67 10.86 -2.06 -16.96
CA ASP A 67 11.70 -1.22 -16.11
C ASP A 67 11.36 -1.31 -14.62
N MET A 68 10.34 -2.12 -14.24
CA MET A 68 10.01 -2.44 -12.87
C MET A 68 10.67 -3.75 -12.44
N LEU A 69 11.87 -3.65 -11.90
CA LEU A 69 12.72 -4.78 -11.52
C LEU A 69 12.27 -5.42 -10.21
N ASN A 70 12.41 -6.72 -10.08
CA ASN A 70 12.33 -7.39 -8.77
C ASN A 70 13.62 -7.13 -7.96
N GLY A 71 13.62 -7.49 -6.66
CA GLY A 71 14.75 -7.21 -5.78
C GLY A 71 16.06 -7.89 -6.18
N GLU A 72 15.99 -9.06 -6.81
CA GLU A 72 17.17 -9.78 -7.32
C GLU A 72 17.75 -9.08 -8.55
N SER A 73 16.91 -8.81 -9.56
CA SER A 73 17.33 -8.11 -10.77
C SER A 73 17.83 -6.69 -10.49
N PHE A 74 17.18 -5.98 -9.57
CA PHE A 74 17.64 -4.66 -9.12
C PHE A 74 18.99 -4.76 -8.42
N GLY A 75 19.16 -5.72 -7.50
CA GLY A 75 20.42 -5.97 -6.80
C GLY A 75 21.56 -6.26 -7.77
N ALA A 76 21.33 -7.15 -8.74
CA ALA A 76 22.32 -7.46 -9.79
C ALA A 76 22.74 -6.22 -10.57
N ARG A 77 21.80 -5.32 -10.90
CA ARG A 77 22.08 -4.08 -11.67
C ARG A 77 22.96 -3.09 -10.89
N VAL A 78 22.84 -3.05 -9.56
CA VAL A 78 23.58 -2.11 -8.68
C VAL A 78 24.73 -2.78 -7.90
N GLY A 79 25.02 -4.05 -8.13
CA GLY A 79 26.06 -4.79 -7.43
C GLY A 79 25.74 -5.07 -5.95
N LEU A 80 24.47 -5.19 -5.59
CA LEU A 80 24.03 -5.45 -4.21
C LEU A 80 23.36 -6.82 -4.10
N SER A 81 23.53 -7.47 -2.95
CA SER A 81 22.75 -8.66 -2.62
C SER A 81 21.27 -8.30 -2.40
N ARG A 82 20.37 -9.27 -2.63
CA ARG A 82 18.93 -9.11 -2.33
C ARG A 82 18.68 -8.68 -0.89
N ALA A 83 19.42 -9.24 0.07
CA ALA A 83 19.32 -8.86 1.48
C ALA A 83 19.68 -7.38 1.70
N THR A 84 20.73 -6.89 1.02
CA THR A 84 21.12 -5.48 1.09
C THR A 84 20.06 -4.57 0.46
N VAL A 85 19.46 -4.97 -0.65
CA VAL A 85 18.34 -4.24 -1.27
C VAL A 85 17.16 -4.15 -0.30
N ASP A 86 16.78 -5.26 0.33
CA ASP A 86 15.68 -5.26 1.31
C ASP A 86 16.00 -4.40 2.53
N ASN A 87 17.22 -4.44 3.06
CA ASN A 87 17.64 -3.59 4.18
C ASN A 87 17.57 -2.09 3.81
N ARG A 88 18.01 -1.71 2.61
CA ARG A 88 17.92 -0.32 2.12
C ARG A 88 16.46 0.12 1.93
N ARG A 89 15.60 -0.76 1.41
CA ARG A 89 14.17 -0.51 1.30
C ARG A 89 13.52 -0.25 2.67
N VAL A 90 13.78 -1.12 3.65
CA VAL A 90 13.25 -0.97 5.02
C VAL A 90 13.77 0.33 5.66
N ALA A 91 15.01 0.71 5.39
CA ALA A 91 15.59 1.96 5.86
C ALA A 91 15.09 3.21 5.10
N GLY A 92 14.16 3.06 4.14
CA GLY A 92 13.64 4.18 3.35
C GLY A 92 14.61 4.79 2.33
N LYS A 93 15.70 4.08 2.02
CA LYS A 93 16.77 4.51 1.11
C LYS A 93 16.55 4.10 -0.34
N LEU A 94 15.52 3.33 -0.61
CA LEU A 94 15.08 2.92 -1.94
C LEU A 94 13.58 3.08 -2.07
N LEU A 95 13.12 3.51 -3.22
CA LEU A 95 11.72 3.46 -3.58
C LEU A 95 11.37 2.05 -4.01
N ALA A 96 10.40 1.45 -3.36
CA ALA A 96 9.85 0.17 -3.73
C ALA A 96 8.32 0.26 -3.78
N LEU A 97 7.74 -0.33 -4.81
CA LEU A 97 6.30 -0.41 -5.01
C LEU A 97 5.83 -1.84 -4.82
N ASP A 98 4.68 -2.00 -4.19
CA ASP A 98 4.01 -3.30 -4.09
C ASP A 98 2.52 -3.17 -4.42
N PHE A 99 1.94 -4.30 -4.72
CA PHE A 99 0.50 -4.45 -4.85
C PHE A 99 0.05 -5.75 -4.16
N GLY A 100 0.21 -5.74 -2.83
CA GLY A 100 -0.10 -6.88 -1.98
C GLY A 100 1.04 -7.88 -1.84
N SER A 101 1.10 -8.54 -0.69
CA SER A 101 2.21 -9.35 -0.20
C SER A 101 2.64 -10.55 -1.08
N LYS A 102 1.79 -11.00 -1.99
CA LYS A 102 2.08 -12.19 -2.83
C LYS A 102 2.97 -11.93 -4.04
N ARG A 103 3.09 -10.67 -4.49
CA ARG A 103 3.85 -10.33 -5.71
C ARG A 103 5.24 -9.74 -5.42
N GLY A 104 5.55 -9.48 -4.15
CA GLY A 104 6.81 -8.86 -3.74
C GLY A 104 6.93 -7.39 -4.19
N PHE A 105 8.07 -6.80 -3.87
CA PHE A 105 8.37 -5.41 -4.23
C PHE A 105 8.90 -5.30 -5.65
N ARG A 106 8.61 -4.17 -6.30
CA ARG A 106 9.17 -3.75 -7.58
C ARG A 106 9.94 -2.46 -7.40
N TYR A 107 11.07 -2.37 -8.05
CA TYR A 107 12.01 -1.26 -7.98
C TYR A 107 12.12 -0.62 -9.35
N PRO A 108 11.79 0.68 -9.54
CA PRO A 108 12.01 1.35 -10.80
C PRO A 108 13.49 1.31 -11.20
N ALA A 109 13.78 0.92 -12.44
CA ALA A 109 15.14 0.69 -12.90
C ALA A 109 15.98 1.98 -12.93
N TRP A 110 15.35 3.15 -13.17
CA TRP A 110 16.02 4.45 -13.22
C TRP A 110 16.74 4.79 -11.90
N GLN A 111 16.25 4.35 -10.75
CA GLN A 111 16.94 4.64 -9.49
C GLN A 111 18.30 3.92 -9.37
N ALA A 112 18.55 2.89 -10.16
CA ALA A 112 19.86 2.23 -10.19
C ALA A 112 20.98 3.18 -10.68
N GLU A 113 20.66 4.07 -11.60
CA GLU A 113 21.59 5.07 -12.11
C GLU A 113 21.87 6.14 -11.05
N LEU A 114 20.82 6.62 -10.36
CA LEU A 114 20.93 7.63 -9.31
C LEU A 114 21.77 7.18 -8.11
N ILE A 115 21.75 5.87 -7.79
CA ILE A 115 22.49 5.36 -6.63
C ILE A 115 23.87 4.78 -6.97
N ARG A 116 24.31 4.94 -8.22
CA ARG A 116 25.59 4.39 -8.69
C ARG A 116 26.79 5.08 -8.02
N ASP A 117 26.74 6.37 -7.88
CA ASP A 117 27.77 7.19 -7.22
C ASP A 117 27.28 7.78 -5.90
N GLU A 118 28.22 8.30 -5.09
CA GLU A 118 27.88 8.83 -3.77
C GLU A 118 27.03 10.10 -3.85
N PRO A 119 27.33 11.11 -4.69
CA PRO A 119 26.52 12.32 -4.73
C PRO A 119 25.07 12.04 -5.11
N GLY A 120 24.83 11.24 -6.14
CA GLY A 120 23.49 10.86 -6.59
C GLY A 120 22.73 10.05 -5.54
N ARG A 121 23.41 9.09 -4.89
CA ARG A 121 22.82 8.27 -3.83
C ARG A 121 22.39 9.13 -2.64
N ALA A 122 23.27 10.01 -2.15
CA ALA A 122 22.96 10.87 -1.02
C ALA A 122 21.79 11.81 -1.32
N ALA A 123 21.77 12.38 -2.52
CA ALA A 123 20.70 13.26 -2.99
C ALA A 123 19.36 12.52 -3.11
N PHE A 124 19.35 11.33 -3.69
CA PHE A 124 18.14 10.52 -3.82
C PHE A 124 17.59 10.10 -2.45
N GLU A 125 18.46 9.65 -1.52
CA GLU A 125 18.08 9.35 -0.15
C GLU A 125 17.52 10.58 0.58
N ALA A 126 18.05 11.78 0.32
CA ALA A 126 17.54 13.03 0.88
C ALA A 126 16.12 13.35 0.36
N VAL A 127 15.89 13.21 -0.95
CA VAL A 127 14.55 13.36 -1.56
C VAL A 127 13.56 12.37 -0.96
N LEU A 128 13.93 11.09 -0.83
CA LEU A 128 13.05 10.08 -0.20
C LEU A 128 12.73 10.40 1.26
N ARG A 129 13.64 11.04 1.98
CA ARG A 129 13.44 11.47 3.36
C ARG A 129 12.43 12.61 3.45
N GLU A 130 12.50 13.62 2.56
CA GLU A 130 11.47 14.67 2.48
C GLU A 130 10.07 14.08 2.22
N LEU A 131 10.00 12.99 1.44
CA LEU A 131 8.77 12.30 1.10
C LEU A 131 8.37 11.22 2.14
N ALA A 132 9.03 11.15 3.31
CA ALA A 132 8.83 10.03 4.25
C ALA A 132 7.38 9.88 4.75
N ALA A 133 6.66 10.99 4.87
CA ALA A 133 5.28 11.02 5.36
C ALA A 133 4.23 10.58 4.33
N VAL A 134 4.59 10.46 3.04
CA VAL A 134 3.66 10.06 1.98
C VAL A 134 3.91 8.62 1.54
N GLY A 135 2.85 7.97 1.02
CA GLY A 135 2.91 6.57 0.61
C GLY A 135 3.80 6.32 -0.62
N PRO A 136 4.25 5.06 -0.83
CA PRO A 136 5.19 4.71 -1.90
C PRO A 136 4.68 5.10 -3.31
N TRP A 137 3.40 4.94 -3.59
CA TRP A 137 2.81 5.32 -4.87
C TRP A 137 2.77 6.83 -5.10
N SER A 138 2.54 7.62 -4.06
CA SER A 138 2.63 9.08 -4.14
C SER A 138 4.08 9.54 -4.35
N ARG A 139 5.05 8.91 -3.69
CA ARG A 139 6.49 9.15 -3.94
C ARG A 139 6.86 8.85 -5.39
N TYR A 140 6.42 7.71 -5.92
CA TYR A 140 6.65 7.34 -7.32
C TYR A 140 6.06 8.38 -8.26
N ARG A 141 4.78 8.76 -8.08
CA ARG A 141 4.11 9.77 -8.88
C ARG A 141 4.88 11.10 -8.89
N PHE A 142 5.29 11.58 -7.72
CA PHE A 142 6.11 12.79 -7.62
C PHE A 142 7.38 12.69 -8.46
N LEU A 143 8.13 11.61 -8.32
CA LEU A 143 9.43 11.43 -8.96
C LEU A 143 9.36 11.40 -10.50
N ILE A 144 8.29 10.87 -11.08
CA ILE A 144 8.13 10.73 -12.53
C ILE A 144 7.25 11.82 -13.16
N GLN A 145 6.58 12.65 -12.38
CA GLN A 145 5.72 13.70 -12.89
C GLN A 145 6.49 14.99 -13.10
N ALA A 146 6.24 15.66 -14.24
CA ALA A 146 6.81 16.98 -14.51
C ALA A 146 6.36 17.99 -13.46
N SER A 147 7.28 18.81 -12.98
CA SER A 147 7.09 19.82 -11.96
C SER A 147 7.38 21.22 -12.49
N SER A 148 6.47 22.15 -12.31
CA SER A 148 6.67 23.56 -12.67
C SER A 148 7.84 24.20 -11.89
N VAL A 149 8.05 23.76 -10.64
CA VAL A 149 9.18 24.22 -9.79
C VAL A 149 10.54 23.79 -10.36
N LEU A 150 10.55 22.71 -11.18
CA LEU A 150 11.75 22.21 -11.85
C LEU A 150 11.76 22.58 -13.36
N GLY A 151 11.07 23.65 -13.75
CA GLY A 151 11.01 24.11 -15.13
C GLY A 151 10.32 23.11 -16.08
N GLY A 152 9.35 22.34 -15.60
CA GLY A 152 8.63 21.32 -16.39
C GLY A 152 9.36 19.98 -16.48
N ARG A 153 10.50 19.80 -15.80
CA ARG A 153 11.20 18.50 -15.74
C ARG A 153 10.69 17.65 -14.59
N THR A 154 10.94 16.35 -14.68
CA THR A 154 10.67 15.43 -13.57
C THR A 154 11.76 15.52 -12.51
N PRO A 155 11.46 15.24 -11.22
CA PRO A 155 12.49 15.15 -10.18
C PRO A 155 13.60 14.12 -10.50
N VAL A 156 13.26 13.00 -11.16
CA VAL A 156 14.26 12.04 -11.62
C VAL A 156 15.23 12.71 -12.61
N ALA A 157 14.73 13.42 -13.62
CA ALA A 157 15.58 14.11 -14.60
C ALA A 157 16.43 15.21 -13.96
N ALA A 158 15.91 15.90 -12.94
CA ALA A 158 16.70 16.91 -12.18
C ALA A 158 17.83 16.23 -11.39
N LEU A 159 17.56 15.08 -10.74
CA LEU A 159 18.59 14.32 -10.04
C LEU A 159 19.67 13.79 -10.99
N GLU A 160 19.28 13.26 -12.15
CA GLU A 160 20.22 12.80 -13.20
C GLU A 160 21.08 13.92 -13.75
N ALA A 161 20.55 15.15 -13.80
CA ALA A 161 21.29 16.35 -14.20
C ALA A 161 22.17 16.92 -13.06
N GLY A 162 22.20 16.32 -11.87
CA GLY A 162 22.97 16.81 -10.72
C GLY A 162 22.34 17.99 -9.98
N GLU A 163 21.06 18.31 -10.24
CA GLU A 163 20.34 19.42 -9.61
C GLU A 163 19.73 18.99 -8.27
N PHE A 164 20.56 18.46 -7.40
CA PHE A 164 20.17 17.77 -6.16
C PHE A 164 19.34 18.63 -5.21
N GLU A 165 19.79 19.87 -4.96
CA GLU A 165 19.08 20.77 -4.06
C GLU A 165 17.72 21.21 -4.60
N ALA A 166 17.61 21.39 -5.94
CA ALA A 166 16.34 21.74 -6.55
C ALA A 166 15.33 20.60 -6.42
N ALA A 167 15.76 19.34 -6.68
CA ALA A 167 14.93 18.16 -6.52
C ALA A 167 14.49 17.97 -5.05
N GLN A 168 15.39 18.19 -4.08
CA GLN A 168 15.07 18.06 -2.66
C GLN A 168 14.06 19.14 -2.22
N ARG A 169 14.26 20.41 -2.60
CA ARG A 169 13.30 21.49 -2.29
C ARG A 169 11.93 21.23 -2.89
N ALA A 170 11.88 20.75 -4.13
CA ALA A 170 10.63 20.37 -4.78
C ALA A 170 9.91 19.24 -4.02
N ALA A 171 10.64 18.26 -3.50
CA ALA A 171 10.09 17.18 -2.71
C ALA A 171 9.48 17.67 -1.39
N GLY A 172 10.17 18.54 -0.66
CA GLY A 172 9.68 19.13 0.59
C GLY A 172 8.39 19.93 0.38
N GLY A 173 8.36 20.80 -0.64
CA GLY A 173 7.17 21.59 -0.98
C GLY A 173 5.98 20.70 -1.40
N TRP A 174 6.24 19.67 -2.17
CA TRP A 174 5.20 18.75 -2.61
C TRP A 174 4.63 17.91 -1.45
N ALA A 175 5.48 17.40 -0.56
CA ALA A 175 5.06 16.64 0.62
C ALA A 175 4.15 17.46 1.55
N GLN A 176 4.42 18.75 1.71
CA GLN A 176 3.58 19.65 2.51
C GLN A 176 2.20 19.86 1.86
N GLY A 177 2.14 19.99 0.54
CA GLY A 177 0.88 20.12 -0.22
C GLY A 177 -0.01 18.86 -0.12
N GLU A 178 0.56 17.66 -0.17
CA GLU A 178 -0.18 16.40 -0.01
C GLU A 178 -0.74 16.22 1.42
N GLN A 179 -0.08 16.76 2.44
CA GLN A 179 -0.54 16.69 3.83
C GLN A 179 -1.62 17.73 4.17
N GLY A 180 -1.65 18.87 3.46
CA GLY A 180 -2.60 19.96 3.71
C GLY A 180 -3.95 19.80 2.97
N GLY A 181 -4.10 18.81 2.11
CA GLY A 181 -5.27 18.60 1.25
C GLY A 181 -6.25 17.52 1.74
N GLY A 182 -6.20 17.15 3.02
CA GLY A 182 -7.07 16.14 3.64
C GLY A 182 -8.27 16.72 4.37
#